data_07e482f4691ad128b76c6211b165e7ce
#
_entry.id   07e482f4691ad128b76c6211b165e7ce
#
_cell.length_a   1.000
_cell.length_b   1.000
_cell.length_c   1.000
_cell.angle_alpha   90.00
_cell.angle_beta   90.00
_cell.angle_gamma   90.00
#
_symmetry.space_group_name_H-M   'P 1'
#
loop_
_entity.id
_entity.type
_entity.pdbx_description
1 polymer ?
#
loop_
_entity_poly.entity_id
_entity_poly.type
_entity_poly.pdbx_seq_one_letter_code
_entity_poly.pdbx_strand_id
1 'polypeptide(L)'
;MPILEKTEMILNVAGRNVPETVNGRPQAAYIGVGKYQPFGRKAAPPICSAADYPGNGDKRVADLETARRKCGLRKGMVISSHHHLRDGDRVALMALEAASLTGVKDLTWFRSASFPSQRGAIPLMEAGIIDHIEGSMNGPLGDYCAQGKMRGMGVLRSHGGCWQAIQDGEVHIDIAVIAAPTADPFGSCDRSHGKSACGSLGFALADSIYADHVILVPDNLLPFPCLPWQMQGNNVDYVVEVDSIGDPAKIVSGSTQITRSPDRLRIAELIARFLRDAGIMRNGFSFQAGSGGIALAFDSYLK
;
A
#
# COMPACT_ATOMS: atom_id res chain seq x y z
N MET A 1 -7.88 31.26 -6.71
CA MET A 1 -7.33 30.38 -7.76
C MET A 1 -5.83 30.48 -7.65
N PRO A 2 -5.08 29.40 -7.48
CA PRO A 2 -3.63 29.47 -7.60
C PRO A 2 -3.30 29.92 -9.03
N ILE A 3 -2.39 30.89 -9.14
CA ILE A 3 -1.84 31.33 -10.42
C ILE A 3 -1.13 30.08 -10.97
N LEU A 4 -1.68 29.51 -12.05
CA LEU A 4 -0.97 28.49 -12.82
C LEU A 4 0.31 29.14 -13.33
N GLU A 5 1.44 28.85 -12.69
CA GLU A 5 2.73 29.20 -13.24
C GLU A 5 2.78 28.67 -14.68
N LYS A 6 3.29 29.50 -15.58
CA LYS A 6 3.40 29.16 -16.99
C LYS A 6 4.43 28.01 -17.08
N THR A 7 3.94 26.78 -17.05
CA THR A 7 4.78 25.59 -17.16
C THR A 7 5.05 25.33 -18.64
N GLU A 8 6.29 25.07 -18.99
CA GLU A 8 6.63 24.59 -20.33
C GLU A 8 5.92 23.26 -20.61
N MET A 9 5.49 23.09 -21.84
CA MET A 9 4.77 21.91 -22.29
C MET A 9 5.67 21.06 -23.15
N ILE A 10 5.76 19.78 -22.84
CA ILE A 10 6.53 18.79 -23.61
C ILE A 10 5.58 17.82 -24.30
N LEU A 11 5.94 17.41 -25.51
CA LEU A 11 5.17 16.47 -26.31
C LEU A 11 5.51 15.03 -25.89
N ASN A 12 4.54 14.24 -25.47
CA ASN A 12 4.75 12.83 -25.22
C ASN A 12 4.59 11.98 -26.50
N VAL A 13 4.97 10.70 -26.46
CA VAL A 13 4.90 9.81 -27.63
C VAL A 13 3.46 9.50 -28.09
N ALA A 14 2.45 9.82 -27.29
CA ALA A 14 1.04 9.74 -27.68
C ALA A 14 0.54 11.02 -28.42
N GLY A 15 1.46 11.94 -28.73
CA GLY A 15 1.14 13.20 -29.43
C GLY A 15 0.38 14.22 -28.55
N ARG A 16 0.50 14.12 -27.22
CA ARG A 16 -0.17 15.03 -26.29
C ARG A 16 0.85 15.95 -25.61
N ASN A 17 0.50 17.23 -25.54
CA ASN A 17 1.25 18.17 -24.72
C ASN A 17 0.95 17.92 -23.24
N VAL A 18 1.99 17.71 -22.45
CA VAL A 18 1.94 17.54 -21.00
C VAL A 18 2.86 18.55 -20.32
N PRO A 19 2.56 19.03 -19.12
CA PRO A 19 3.43 19.98 -18.44
C PRO A 19 4.79 19.32 -18.11
N GLU A 20 5.88 20.07 -18.32
CA GLU A 20 7.21 19.62 -17.95
C GLU A 20 7.39 19.55 -16.44
N THR A 21 6.73 20.44 -15.71
CA THR A 21 6.72 20.44 -14.25
C THR A 21 5.30 20.54 -13.71
N VAL A 22 5.04 19.91 -12.57
CA VAL A 22 3.79 20.03 -11.81
C VAL A 22 4.15 20.40 -10.38
N ASN A 23 3.67 21.54 -9.89
CA ASN A 23 3.97 22.07 -8.56
C ASN A 23 5.49 22.07 -8.25
N GLY A 24 6.29 22.51 -9.24
CA GLY A 24 7.74 22.57 -9.13
C GLY A 24 8.48 21.23 -9.25
N ARG A 25 7.78 20.13 -9.47
CA ARG A 25 8.38 18.79 -9.66
C ARG A 25 8.47 18.47 -11.16
N PRO A 26 9.67 18.11 -11.66
CA PRO A 26 9.83 17.69 -13.06
C PRO A 26 9.03 16.41 -13.36
N GLN A 27 8.47 16.34 -14.55
CA GLN A 27 7.71 15.21 -15.04
C GLN A 27 8.45 14.50 -16.18
N ALA A 28 8.44 13.17 -16.14
CA ALA A 28 8.89 12.37 -17.28
C ALA A 28 7.74 12.18 -18.26
N ALA A 29 7.91 12.63 -19.51
CA ALA A 29 6.93 12.40 -20.54
C ALA A 29 6.76 10.91 -20.82
N TYR A 30 5.53 10.45 -21.07
CA TYR A 30 5.27 9.07 -21.47
C TYR A 30 6.01 8.70 -22.75
N ILE A 31 6.85 7.66 -22.70
CA ILE A 31 7.72 7.22 -23.79
C ILE A 31 7.19 6.02 -24.59
N GLY A 32 6.03 5.48 -24.20
CA GLY A 32 5.38 4.37 -24.90
C GLY A 32 5.41 3.05 -24.13
N VAL A 33 4.45 2.18 -24.45
CA VAL A 33 4.40 0.82 -23.90
C VAL A 33 5.61 0.01 -24.39
N GLY A 34 6.23 -0.75 -23.48
CA GLY A 34 7.37 -1.61 -23.78
C GLY A 34 8.72 -0.88 -23.97
N LYS A 35 8.76 0.43 -23.78
CA LYS A 35 10.02 1.19 -23.79
C LYS A 35 10.52 1.54 -22.39
N TYR A 36 9.83 1.10 -21.36
CA TYR A 36 10.32 1.26 -20.00
C TYR A 36 11.66 0.54 -19.83
N GLN A 37 12.62 1.26 -19.28
CA GLN A 37 13.91 0.71 -18.90
C GLN A 37 13.99 0.76 -17.38
N PRO A 38 14.10 -0.38 -16.68
CA PRO A 38 14.25 -0.39 -15.24
C PRO A 38 15.54 0.32 -14.82
N PHE A 39 15.51 1.01 -13.69
CA PHE A 39 16.70 1.65 -13.09
C PHE A 39 17.76 0.63 -12.64
N GLY A 40 17.40 -0.64 -12.63
CA GLY A 40 18.21 -1.71 -12.12
C GLY A 40 17.65 -2.22 -10.78
N ARG A 41 18.11 -3.41 -10.38
CA ARG A 41 17.65 -4.00 -9.13
C ARG A 41 18.33 -3.31 -7.94
N LYS A 42 17.53 -2.77 -7.03
CA LYS A 42 18.02 -2.20 -5.78
C LYS A 42 18.65 -3.30 -4.91
N ALA A 43 19.77 -2.99 -4.26
CA ALA A 43 20.30 -3.84 -3.21
C ALA A 43 19.41 -3.72 -1.95
N ALA A 44 19.11 -4.84 -1.31
CA ALA A 44 18.45 -4.84 -0.01
C ALA A 44 19.41 -4.27 1.05
N PRO A 45 18.91 -3.48 2.04
CA PRO A 45 19.73 -3.09 3.19
C PRO A 45 20.15 -4.31 4.01
N PRO A 46 21.24 -4.22 4.76
CA PRO A 46 21.64 -5.27 5.70
C PRO A 46 20.54 -5.56 6.72
N ILE A 47 20.32 -6.83 7.01
CA ILE A 47 19.45 -7.23 8.14
C ILE A 47 20.09 -6.91 9.48
N CYS A 48 19.27 -6.53 10.46
CA CYS A 48 19.74 -6.30 11.81
C CYS A 48 20.15 -7.60 12.52
N SER A 49 21.24 -7.54 13.29
CA SER A 49 21.64 -8.65 14.16
C SER A 49 20.72 -8.75 15.38
N ALA A 50 20.43 -9.96 15.85
CA ALA A 50 19.72 -10.16 17.11
C ALA A 50 20.43 -9.48 18.31
N ALA A 51 21.74 -9.30 18.21
CA ALA A 51 22.53 -8.62 19.24
C ALA A 51 22.24 -7.10 19.34
N ASP A 52 21.64 -6.51 18.32
CA ASP A 52 21.30 -5.08 18.30
C ASP A 52 20.05 -4.77 19.14
N TYR A 53 19.35 -5.80 19.62
CA TYR A 53 18.09 -5.67 20.35
C TYR A 53 18.20 -6.23 21.78
N PRO A 54 17.48 -5.65 22.78
CA PRO A 54 17.38 -6.22 24.11
C PRO A 54 16.77 -7.63 24.06
N GLY A 55 17.08 -8.46 25.07
CA GLY A 55 16.49 -9.81 25.16
C GLY A 55 16.86 -10.76 24.03
N ASN A 56 18.05 -10.60 23.43
CA ASN A 56 18.54 -11.44 22.33
C ASN A 56 17.64 -11.44 21.09
N GLY A 57 17.16 -10.28 20.69
CA GLY A 57 16.40 -10.11 19.45
C GLY A 57 14.95 -9.67 19.63
N ASP A 58 14.51 -9.34 20.84
CA ASP A 58 13.19 -8.75 21.08
C ASP A 58 13.14 -7.34 20.50
N LYS A 59 12.29 -7.15 19.48
CA LYS A 59 12.17 -5.91 18.70
C LYS A 59 11.03 -5.01 19.14
N ARG A 60 10.35 -5.37 20.22
CA ARG A 60 9.24 -4.60 20.73
C ARG A 60 9.65 -3.21 21.19
N VAL A 61 8.84 -2.23 20.87
CA VAL A 61 8.91 -0.86 21.38
C VAL A 61 7.55 -0.40 21.84
N ALA A 62 7.50 0.61 22.69
CA ALA A 62 6.29 1.02 23.39
C ALA A 62 5.18 1.50 22.44
N ASP A 63 5.54 2.24 21.40
CA ASP A 63 4.60 2.90 20.51
C ASP A 63 5.22 3.27 19.16
N LEU A 64 4.37 3.71 18.21
CA LEU A 64 4.79 4.16 16.89
C LEU A 64 5.67 5.42 16.95
N GLU A 65 5.50 6.28 17.93
CA GLU A 65 6.34 7.45 18.09
C GLU A 65 7.78 7.04 18.41
N THR A 66 7.94 6.11 19.32
CA THR A 66 9.25 5.55 19.72
C THR A 66 9.89 4.82 18.53
N ALA A 67 9.14 3.96 17.81
CA ALA A 67 9.66 3.24 16.65
C ALA A 67 10.17 4.22 15.59
N ARG A 68 9.37 5.20 15.22
CA ARG A 68 9.68 6.20 14.21
C ARG A 68 10.90 7.07 14.61
N ARG A 69 11.02 7.43 15.88
CA ARG A 69 12.19 8.17 16.39
C ARG A 69 13.47 7.35 16.25
N LYS A 70 13.38 6.06 16.53
CA LYS A 70 14.50 5.12 16.33
C LYS A 70 14.86 4.95 14.85
N CYS A 71 13.88 5.01 13.93
CA CYS A 71 14.10 5.03 12.49
C CYS A 71 14.64 6.39 11.96
N GLY A 72 14.80 7.39 12.80
CA GLY A 72 15.36 8.68 12.40
C GLY A 72 14.49 9.46 11.41
N LEU A 73 13.15 9.41 11.54
CA LEU A 73 12.24 10.12 10.66
C LEU A 73 12.60 11.60 10.54
N ARG A 74 12.72 12.08 9.30
CA ARG A 74 13.07 13.45 8.95
C ARG A 74 12.31 13.95 7.73
N LYS A 75 12.39 15.25 7.50
CA LYS A 75 11.79 15.92 6.33
C LYS A 75 12.17 15.23 5.01
N GLY A 76 11.20 15.09 4.12
CA GLY A 76 11.37 14.56 2.78
C GLY A 76 11.43 13.04 2.67
N MET A 77 11.38 12.32 3.81
CA MET A 77 11.37 10.85 3.79
C MET A 77 10.08 10.27 3.20
N VAL A 78 10.19 9.06 2.70
CA VAL A 78 9.09 8.25 2.17
C VAL A 78 8.63 7.27 3.24
N ILE A 79 7.37 7.40 3.64
CA ILE A 79 6.69 6.42 4.51
C ILE A 79 5.80 5.55 3.63
N SER A 80 6.01 4.23 3.66
CA SER A 80 5.17 3.26 2.97
C SER A 80 4.14 2.64 3.91
N SER A 81 2.95 2.38 3.37
CA SER A 81 1.91 1.58 4.02
C SER A 81 1.06 0.85 2.97
N HIS A 82 0.26 -0.13 3.40
CA HIS A 82 -0.41 -1.05 2.50
C HIS A 82 -1.92 -1.01 2.65
N HIS A 83 -2.65 -1.45 1.62
CA HIS A 83 -4.11 -1.45 1.61
C HIS A 83 -4.75 -2.78 2.02
N HIS A 84 -3.99 -3.73 2.54
CA HIS A 84 -4.49 -5.07 2.83
C HIS A 84 -5.57 -5.11 3.93
N LEU A 85 -5.63 -4.12 4.79
CA LEU A 85 -6.73 -3.93 5.73
C LEU A 85 -7.93 -3.19 5.10
N ARG A 86 -7.83 -2.80 3.83
CA ARG A 86 -8.90 -2.16 3.04
C ARG A 86 -9.51 -0.94 3.76
N ASP A 87 -10.85 -0.82 3.73
CA ASP A 87 -11.56 0.26 4.43
C ASP A 87 -11.61 0.07 5.96
N GLY A 88 -11.12 -1.06 6.45
CA GLY A 88 -10.93 -1.32 7.88
C GLY A 88 -9.63 -0.79 8.46
N ASP A 89 -8.69 -0.34 7.64
CA ASP A 89 -7.34 0.03 8.06
C ASP A 89 -7.30 1.24 8.99
N ARG A 90 -6.64 1.07 10.13
CA ARG A 90 -6.32 2.14 11.09
C ARG A 90 -4.82 2.44 11.14
N VAL A 91 -3.96 1.47 10.79
CA VAL A 91 -2.51 1.56 10.98
C VAL A 91 -1.89 2.67 10.13
N ALA A 92 -2.37 2.84 8.89
CA ALA A 92 -1.85 3.90 8.03
C ALA A 92 -2.03 5.29 8.64
N LEU A 93 -3.21 5.60 9.19
CA LEU A 93 -3.45 6.89 9.87
C LEU A 93 -2.65 7.00 11.16
N MET A 94 -2.61 5.96 12.00
CA MET A 94 -1.81 5.94 13.22
C MET A 94 -0.33 6.24 12.94
N ALA A 95 0.22 5.68 11.85
CA ALA A 95 1.60 5.96 11.45
C ALA A 95 1.82 7.41 11.02
N LEU A 96 0.90 7.98 10.25
CA LEU A 96 0.97 9.38 9.80
C LEU A 96 0.73 10.38 10.93
N GLU A 97 -0.21 10.09 11.82
CA GLU A 97 -0.45 10.88 13.03
C GLU A 97 0.76 10.88 13.95
N ALA A 98 1.34 9.69 14.20
CA ALA A 98 2.59 9.60 14.95
C ALA A 98 3.73 10.40 14.28
N ALA A 99 3.80 10.39 12.94
CA ALA A 99 4.75 11.23 12.21
C ALA A 99 4.48 12.72 12.42
N SER A 100 3.23 13.14 12.48
CA SER A 100 2.84 14.54 12.65
C SER A 100 3.28 15.15 13.99
N LEU A 101 3.35 14.33 15.04
CA LEU A 101 3.74 14.77 16.39
C LEU A 101 5.20 15.27 16.47
N THR A 102 6.04 14.97 15.48
CA THR A 102 7.41 15.49 15.42
C THR A 102 7.58 16.85 14.79
N GLY A 103 6.53 17.38 14.17
CA GLY A 103 6.61 18.60 13.36
C GLY A 103 7.35 18.37 12.01
N VAL A 104 7.65 17.14 11.63
CA VAL A 104 8.25 16.80 10.33
C VAL A 104 7.28 17.20 9.22
N LYS A 105 7.82 17.73 8.14
CA LYS A 105 7.10 18.23 6.96
C LYS A 105 7.58 17.55 5.69
N ASP A 106 6.79 17.73 4.62
CA ASP A 106 7.14 17.36 3.25
C ASP A 106 7.41 15.85 3.07
N LEU A 107 6.68 15.00 3.82
CA LEU A 107 6.76 13.56 3.68
C LEU A 107 6.08 13.09 2.40
N THR A 108 6.62 12.05 1.79
CA THR A 108 5.94 11.27 0.76
C THR A 108 5.23 10.08 1.42
N TRP A 109 3.95 9.93 1.14
CA TRP A 109 3.21 8.75 1.53
C TRP A 109 3.06 7.79 0.35
N PHE A 110 3.81 6.71 0.38
CA PHE A 110 3.75 5.65 -0.62
C PHE A 110 2.72 4.61 -0.18
N ARG A 111 1.62 4.52 -0.94
CA ARG A 111 0.51 3.66 -0.57
C ARG A 111 -0.10 2.96 -1.78
N SER A 112 -0.30 1.63 -1.67
CA SER A 112 -0.89 0.84 -2.76
C SER A 112 -2.31 1.26 -3.15
N ALA A 113 -3.15 1.60 -2.19
CA ALA A 113 -4.48 2.16 -2.40
C ALA A 113 -5.01 2.84 -1.15
N SER A 114 -5.78 3.92 -1.30
CA SER A 114 -6.52 4.56 -0.22
C SER A 114 -8.00 4.17 -0.27
N PHE A 115 -8.63 4.29 0.89
CA PHE A 115 -10.07 4.03 1.11
C PHE A 115 -10.69 5.17 1.91
N PRO A 116 -12.02 5.25 2.03
CA PRO A 116 -12.68 6.29 2.82
C PRO A 116 -12.20 6.40 4.27
N SER A 117 -11.78 5.29 4.88
CA SER A 117 -11.21 5.28 6.24
C SER A 117 -9.97 6.16 6.40
N GLN A 118 -9.20 6.40 5.32
CA GLN A 118 -8.02 7.26 5.35
C GLN A 118 -8.31 8.75 5.13
N ARG A 119 -9.57 9.16 5.15
CA ARG A 119 -9.95 10.60 5.07
C ARG A 119 -9.18 11.48 6.07
N GLY A 120 -8.84 10.94 7.24
CA GLY A 120 -8.05 11.62 8.26
C GLY A 120 -6.65 12.07 7.82
N ALA A 121 -6.14 11.58 6.67
CA ALA A 121 -4.88 12.07 6.11
C ALA A 121 -4.99 13.46 5.45
N ILE A 122 -6.21 13.91 5.07
CA ILE A 122 -6.41 15.21 4.42
C ILE A 122 -5.91 16.38 5.29
N PRO A 123 -6.26 16.49 6.58
CA PRO A 123 -5.72 17.53 7.44
C PRO A 123 -4.18 17.53 7.53
N LEU A 124 -3.54 16.37 7.45
CA LEU A 124 -2.09 16.23 7.45
C LEU A 124 -1.48 16.75 6.14
N MET A 125 -2.18 16.56 5.01
CA MET A 125 -1.80 17.13 3.72
C MET A 125 -1.96 18.68 3.73
N GLU A 126 -3.06 19.19 4.27
CA GLU A 126 -3.30 20.64 4.42
C GLU A 126 -2.25 21.29 5.32
N ALA A 127 -1.84 20.63 6.39
CA ALA A 127 -0.77 21.06 7.27
C ALA A 127 0.64 20.94 6.66
N GLY A 128 0.79 20.36 5.46
CA GLY A 128 2.06 20.15 4.77
C GLY A 128 2.96 19.10 5.44
N ILE A 129 2.39 18.18 6.20
CA ILE A 129 3.10 17.03 6.74
C ILE A 129 3.32 16.02 5.62
N ILE A 130 2.28 15.76 4.83
CA ILE A 130 2.32 14.96 3.62
C ILE A 130 2.24 15.91 2.43
N ASP A 131 3.28 15.95 1.62
CA ASP A 131 3.37 16.80 0.43
C ASP A 131 3.14 16.01 -0.87
N HIS A 132 3.39 14.70 -0.84
CA HIS A 132 3.32 13.83 -1.99
C HIS A 132 2.68 12.50 -1.63
N ILE A 133 1.87 11.94 -2.54
CA ILE A 133 1.28 10.61 -2.39
C ILE A 133 1.47 9.80 -3.68
N GLU A 134 1.84 8.54 -3.55
CA GLU A 134 1.94 7.61 -4.68
C GLU A 134 1.12 6.36 -4.44
N GLY A 135 0.51 5.86 -5.52
CA GLY A 135 -0.30 4.65 -5.51
C GLY A 135 -1.68 4.86 -6.11
N SER A 136 -2.68 4.14 -5.63
CA SER A 136 -4.07 4.31 -6.07
C SER A 136 -4.83 5.18 -5.07
N MET A 137 -5.36 6.29 -5.54
CA MET A 137 -6.08 7.26 -4.72
C MET A 137 -7.58 7.14 -4.96
N ASN A 138 -8.32 6.59 -3.99
CA ASN A 138 -9.76 6.37 -4.07
C ASN A 138 -10.51 7.18 -3.01
N GLY A 139 -11.78 7.47 -3.29
CA GLY A 139 -12.66 8.18 -2.37
C GLY A 139 -12.16 9.59 -2.02
N PRO A 140 -12.33 10.05 -0.77
CA PRO A 140 -12.04 11.43 -0.38
C PRO A 140 -10.62 11.92 -0.68
N LEU A 141 -9.61 11.04 -0.61
CA LEU A 141 -8.24 11.41 -0.98
C LEU A 141 -8.09 11.62 -2.49
N GLY A 142 -8.72 10.75 -3.29
CA GLY A 142 -8.74 10.92 -4.74
C GLY A 142 -9.41 12.21 -5.15
N ASP A 143 -10.55 12.54 -4.53
CA ASP A 143 -11.26 13.80 -4.75
C ASP A 143 -10.41 15.01 -4.37
N TYR A 144 -9.73 14.96 -3.22
CA TYR A 144 -8.84 16.02 -2.74
C TYR A 144 -7.69 16.28 -3.72
N CYS A 145 -7.04 15.23 -4.20
CA CYS A 145 -5.97 15.33 -5.20
C CYS A 145 -6.48 15.82 -6.56
N ALA A 146 -7.61 15.27 -7.03
CA ALA A 146 -8.21 15.65 -8.31
C ALA A 146 -8.69 17.11 -8.37
N GLN A 147 -9.03 17.69 -7.22
CA GLN A 147 -9.40 19.10 -7.08
C GLN A 147 -8.18 20.04 -7.04
N GLY A 148 -6.96 19.52 -7.17
CA GLY A 148 -5.72 20.32 -7.13
C GLY A 148 -5.44 20.94 -5.76
N LYS A 149 -5.95 20.37 -4.69
CA LYS A 149 -5.76 20.89 -3.32
C LYS A 149 -4.45 20.47 -2.68
N MET A 150 -3.80 19.45 -3.24
CA MET A 150 -2.54 18.96 -2.74
C MET A 150 -1.42 19.98 -3.02
N ARG A 151 -0.55 20.22 -2.05
CA ARG A 151 0.59 21.15 -2.22
C ARG A 151 1.63 20.61 -3.19
N GLY A 152 1.91 19.31 -3.11
CA GLY A 152 2.81 18.60 -3.99
C GLY A 152 2.04 17.88 -5.11
N MET A 153 2.25 16.60 -5.24
CA MET A 153 1.72 15.83 -6.36
C MET A 153 1.19 14.45 -5.92
N GLY A 154 0.13 14.00 -6.58
CA GLY A 154 -0.32 12.62 -6.53
C GLY A 154 0.13 11.84 -7.76
N VAL A 155 0.80 10.72 -7.59
CA VAL A 155 1.22 9.82 -8.67
C VAL A 155 0.42 8.54 -8.61
N LEU A 156 -0.29 8.23 -9.70
CA LEU A 156 -1.03 6.97 -9.80
C LEU A 156 -0.10 5.83 -10.20
N ARG A 157 -0.11 4.76 -9.42
CA ARG A 157 0.62 3.53 -9.70
C ARG A 157 -0.31 2.32 -9.62
N SER A 158 -0.08 1.32 -10.46
CA SER A 158 -0.70 0.01 -10.32
C SER A 158 -0.06 -0.77 -9.15
N HIS A 159 -0.72 -1.82 -8.66
CA HIS A 159 -0.16 -2.67 -7.60
C HIS A 159 1.18 -3.30 -8.01
N GLY A 160 1.27 -3.85 -9.23
CA GLY A 160 2.53 -4.37 -9.78
C GLY A 160 3.57 -3.27 -9.99
N GLY A 161 3.14 -2.07 -10.42
CA GLY A 161 4.01 -0.91 -10.57
C GLY A 161 4.57 -0.39 -9.25
N CYS A 162 3.84 -0.53 -8.14
CA CYS A 162 4.38 -0.23 -6.81
C CYS A 162 5.52 -1.20 -6.43
N TRP A 163 5.31 -2.50 -6.62
CA TRP A 163 6.36 -3.49 -6.38
C TRP A 163 7.61 -3.19 -7.22
N GLN A 164 7.40 -3.00 -8.53
CA GLN A 164 8.50 -2.74 -9.47
C GLN A 164 9.28 -1.49 -9.09
N ALA A 165 8.60 -0.38 -8.78
CA ALA A 165 9.24 0.87 -8.42
C ALA A 165 10.16 0.74 -7.19
N ILE A 166 9.75 -0.05 -6.19
CA ILE A 166 10.57 -0.33 -5.01
C ILE A 166 11.77 -1.20 -5.39
N GLN A 167 11.54 -2.33 -6.08
CA GLN A 167 12.58 -3.29 -6.43
C GLN A 167 13.64 -2.71 -7.37
N ASP A 168 13.20 -1.89 -8.32
CA ASP A 168 14.08 -1.26 -9.31
C ASP A 168 14.79 -0.02 -8.75
N GLY A 169 14.41 0.46 -7.55
CA GLY A 169 14.99 1.63 -6.92
C GLY A 169 14.48 2.96 -7.48
N GLU A 170 13.41 2.95 -8.28
CA GLU A 170 12.73 4.18 -8.73
C GLU A 170 12.17 4.95 -7.52
N VAL A 171 11.62 4.22 -6.57
CA VAL A 171 11.16 4.76 -5.28
C VAL A 171 11.96 4.16 -4.15
N HIS A 172 12.57 5.01 -3.34
CA HIS A 172 13.25 4.61 -2.11
C HIS A 172 12.27 4.71 -0.95
N ILE A 173 12.13 3.65 -0.17
CA ILE A 173 11.30 3.63 1.05
C ILE A 173 12.22 3.78 2.25
N ASP A 174 12.08 4.88 2.98
CA ASP A 174 12.84 5.10 4.21
C ASP A 174 12.24 4.31 5.38
N ILE A 175 10.91 4.35 5.52
CA ILE A 175 10.20 3.66 6.60
C ILE A 175 8.97 2.95 6.06
N ALA A 176 8.93 1.62 6.16
CA ALA A 176 7.74 0.84 5.89
C ALA A 176 6.97 0.56 7.17
N VAL A 177 5.68 0.85 7.20
CA VAL A 177 4.79 0.50 8.32
C VAL A 177 3.82 -0.58 7.84
N ILE A 178 3.98 -1.78 8.38
CA ILE A 178 3.28 -2.98 7.96
C ILE A 178 2.37 -3.47 9.08
N ALA A 179 1.08 -3.47 8.84
CA ALA A 179 0.11 -4.09 9.74
C ALA A 179 0.15 -5.61 9.61
N ALA A 180 0.04 -6.33 10.72
CA ALA A 180 -0.09 -7.78 10.71
C ALA A 180 -1.08 -8.25 11.77
N PRO A 181 -2.07 -9.09 11.42
CA PRO A 181 -3.02 -9.65 12.39
C PRO A 181 -2.38 -10.45 13.52
N THR A 182 -1.22 -11.05 13.25
CA THR A 182 -0.51 -11.89 14.22
C THR A 182 0.99 -11.79 13.98
N ALA A 183 1.77 -11.62 15.05
CA ALA A 183 3.22 -11.55 15.00
C ALA A 183 3.87 -12.14 16.27
N ASP A 184 5.19 -12.29 16.24
CA ASP A 184 5.99 -12.56 17.44
C ASP A 184 6.91 -11.37 17.79
N PRO A 185 7.52 -11.36 18.99
CA PRO A 185 8.40 -10.28 19.41
C PRO A 185 9.67 -10.08 18.56
N PHE A 186 10.02 -11.07 17.74
CA PHE A 186 11.17 -11.03 16.82
C PHE A 186 10.81 -10.51 15.43
N GLY A 187 9.52 -10.22 15.21
CA GLY A 187 9.01 -9.60 13.98
C GLY A 187 8.58 -10.57 12.90
N SER A 188 8.58 -11.90 13.12
CA SER A 188 7.93 -12.81 12.17
C SER A 188 6.43 -12.67 12.29
N CYS A 189 5.73 -12.65 11.15
CA CYS A 189 4.30 -12.41 11.16
C CYS A 189 3.51 -13.28 10.18
N ASP A 190 2.26 -13.53 10.55
CA ASP A 190 1.23 -14.13 9.73
C ASP A 190 0.08 -13.13 9.54
N ARG A 191 -0.44 -13.07 8.31
CA ARG A 191 -1.55 -12.18 7.93
C ARG A 191 -2.85 -12.92 7.62
N SER A 192 -2.83 -14.24 7.71
CA SER A 192 -3.98 -15.09 7.40
C SER A 192 -4.78 -15.50 8.63
N HIS A 193 -4.21 -15.38 9.82
CA HIS A 193 -4.83 -15.77 11.08
C HIS A 193 -4.91 -14.60 12.05
N GLY A 194 -5.86 -14.67 12.98
CA GLY A 194 -6.14 -13.60 13.94
C GLY A 194 -7.43 -12.85 13.63
N LYS A 195 -7.88 -12.01 14.58
CA LYS A 195 -9.14 -11.25 14.47
C LYS A 195 -9.20 -10.31 13.28
N SER A 196 -8.05 -9.80 12.84
CA SER A 196 -7.90 -8.86 11.75
C SER A 196 -7.30 -9.50 10.49
N ALA A 197 -7.48 -10.81 10.29
CA ALA A 197 -6.93 -11.54 9.17
C ALA A 197 -7.26 -10.86 7.82
N CYS A 198 -6.24 -10.64 6.99
CA CYS A 198 -6.34 -9.88 5.74
C CYS A 198 -5.76 -10.61 4.53
N GLY A 199 -5.12 -11.74 4.75
CA GLY A 199 -4.48 -12.53 3.72
C GLY A 199 -3.08 -12.08 3.35
N SER A 200 -2.39 -12.92 2.58
CA SER A 200 -1.04 -12.67 2.09
C SER A 200 -1.06 -11.64 0.98
N LEU A 201 -0.20 -10.63 1.04
CA LEU A 201 -0.30 -9.50 0.13
C LEU A 201 1.02 -8.94 -0.39
N GLY A 202 1.02 -8.85 -1.68
CA GLY A 202 1.70 -8.01 -2.64
C GLY A 202 2.97 -7.32 -2.15
N PHE A 203 3.05 -6.05 -2.41
CA PHE A 203 4.31 -5.33 -2.26
C PHE A 203 4.72 -5.01 -0.80
N ALA A 204 3.91 -5.35 0.21
CA ALA A 204 4.38 -5.39 1.60
C ALA A 204 5.63 -6.27 1.78
N LEU A 205 5.77 -7.31 0.94
CA LEU A 205 7.01 -8.10 0.90
C LEU A 205 8.18 -7.33 0.29
N ALA A 206 7.94 -6.53 -0.77
CA ALA A 206 8.99 -5.67 -1.31
C ALA A 206 9.46 -4.65 -0.27
N ASP A 207 8.53 -4.01 0.44
CA ASP A 207 8.87 -3.09 1.52
C ASP A 207 9.69 -3.76 2.62
N SER A 208 9.30 -4.97 3.05
CA SER A 208 10.04 -5.69 4.09
C SER A 208 11.46 -6.08 3.68
N ILE A 209 11.76 -6.11 2.39
CA ILE A 209 13.09 -6.46 1.86
C ILE A 209 13.91 -5.21 1.56
N TYR A 210 13.30 -4.15 1.05
CA TYR A 210 14.00 -3.04 0.43
C TYR A 210 13.88 -1.70 1.16
N ALA A 211 12.98 -1.56 2.15
CA ALA A 211 12.91 -0.36 2.98
C ALA A 211 14.14 -0.28 3.92
N ASP A 212 14.57 0.94 4.23
CA ASP A 212 15.67 1.12 5.18
C ASP A 212 15.28 0.67 6.59
N HIS A 213 14.01 0.92 6.96
CA HIS A 213 13.44 0.48 8.24
C HIS A 213 12.04 -0.09 8.06
N VAL A 214 11.75 -1.15 8.81
CA VAL A 214 10.45 -1.82 8.81
C VAL A 214 9.86 -1.83 10.22
N ILE A 215 8.72 -1.19 10.38
CA ILE A 215 7.92 -1.19 11.62
C ILE A 215 6.73 -2.12 11.41
N LEU A 216 6.67 -3.20 12.17
CA LEU A 216 5.56 -4.15 12.17
C LEU A 216 4.56 -3.78 13.26
N VAL A 217 3.27 -3.73 12.92
CA VAL A 217 2.19 -3.35 13.83
C VAL A 217 1.18 -4.49 13.93
N PRO A 218 1.31 -5.39 14.91
CA PRO A 218 0.33 -6.44 15.19
C PRO A 218 -0.75 -6.00 16.19
N ASP A 219 -1.92 -6.66 16.14
CA ASP A 219 -2.94 -6.62 17.19
C ASP A 219 -3.17 -7.98 17.89
N ASN A 220 -2.25 -8.92 17.65
CA ASN A 220 -2.13 -10.18 18.37
C ASN A 220 -0.68 -10.62 18.37
N LEU A 221 -0.06 -10.64 19.54
CA LEU A 221 1.33 -11.03 19.71
C LEU A 221 1.41 -12.44 20.32
N LEU A 222 2.05 -13.35 19.61
CA LEU A 222 2.29 -14.72 20.05
C LEU A 222 3.71 -14.88 20.58
N PRO A 223 3.97 -15.90 21.41
CA PRO A 223 5.34 -16.32 21.69
C PRO A 223 6.08 -16.71 20.40
N PHE A 224 7.40 -16.46 20.37
CA PHE A 224 8.24 -16.94 19.27
C PHE A 224 8.28 -18.48 19.23
N PRO A 225 8.23 -19.10 18.05
CA PRO A 225 8.06 -18.51 16.72
C PRO A 225 6.58 -18.38 16.29
N CYS A 226 6.25 -17.30 15.61
CA CYS A 226 4.97 -17.16 14.92
C CYS A 226 4.94 -18.05 13.65
N LEU A 227 4.22 -19.15 13.69
CA LEU A 227 4.12 -20.10 12.58
C LEU A 227 2.66 -20.35 12.18
N PRO A 228 2.35 -20.45 10.88
CA PRO A 228 3.25 -20.22 9.74
C PRO A 228 3.54 -18.72 9.56
N TRP A 229 4.77 -18.35 9.32
CA TRP A 229 5.08 -16.97 8.98
C TRP A 229 4.99 -16.70 7.48
N GLN A 230 4.55 -15.51 7.10
CA GLN A 230 4.52 -15.00 5.72
C GLN A 230 5.56 -13.91 5.49
N MET A 231 6.01 -13.28 6.54
CA MET A 231 7.12 -12.35 6.57
C MET A 231 8.11 -12.73 7.66
N GLN A 232 9.38 -12.73 7.31
CA GLN A 232 10.46 -13.09 8.24
C GLN A 232 10.80 -11.92 9.16
N GLY A 233 10.99 -12.22 10.43
CA GLY A 233 11.34 -11.23 11.43
C GLY A 233 12.69 -10.56 11.21
N ASN A 234 13.65 -11.22 10.57
CA ASN A 234 14.97 -10.63 10.30
C ASN A 234 14.93 -9.39 9.39
N ASN A 235 13.85 -9.20 8.63
CA ASN A 235 13.62 -8.00 7.83
C ASN A 235 12.82 -6.91 8.58
N VAL A 236 12.49 -7.12 9.84
CA VAL A 236 11.72 -6.19 10.67
C VAL A 236 12.65 -5.55 11.70
N ASP A 237 12.60 -4.22 11.83
CA ASP A 237 13.40 -3.50 12.83
C ASP A 237 12.68 -3.34 14.15
N TYR A 238 11.40 -3.00 14.13
CA TYR A 238 10.62 -2.75 15.35
C TYR A 238 9.23 -3.38 15.26
N VAL A 239 8.74 -3.84 16.42
CA VAL A 239 7.39 -4.38 16.60
C VAL A 239 6.65 -3.47 17.59
N VAL A 240 5.49 -2.95 17.14
CA VAL A 240 4.60 -2.11 17.95
C VAL A 240 3.26 -2.80 18.08
N GLU A 241 3.02 -3.43 19.22
CA GLU A 241 1.74 -4.05 19.53
C GLU A 241 0.68 -2.97 19.80
N VAL A 242 -0.52 -3.15 19.22
CA VAL A 242 -1.67 -2.25 19.41
C VAL A 242 -2.93 -3.06 19.71
N ASP A 243 -3.92 -2.43 20.36
CA ASP A 243 -5.19 -3.10 20.67
C ASP A 243 -5.96 -3.54 19.41
N SER A 244 -5.82 -2.77 18.32
CA SER A 244 -6.50 -3.04 17.06
C SER A 244 -5.79 -2.39 15.88
N ILE A 245 -5.50 -3.18 14.86
CA ILE A 245 -4.99 -2.67 13.56
C ILE A 245 -6.10 -2.21 12.64
N GLY A 246 -7.36 -2.54 12.94
CA GLY A 246 -8.48 -2.14 12.08
C GLY A 246 -9.83 -2.74 12.48
N ASP A 247 -10.83 -2.49 11.64
CA ASP A 247 -12.19 -3.04 11.77
C ASP A 247 -12.29 -4.36 10.98
N PRO A 248 -12.37 -5.53 11.67
CA PRO A 248 -12.43 -6.83 10.99
C PRO A 248 -13.58 -6.94 9.98
N ALA A 249 -14.73 -6.32 10.26
CA ALA A 249 -15.88 -6.37 9.36
C ALA A 249 -15.64 -5.69 8.02
N LYS A 250 -14.75 -4.68 7.98
CA LYS A 250 -14.39 -3.94 6.78
C LYS A 250 -13.11 -4.45 6.12
N ILE A 251 -12.32 -5.25 6.81
CA ILE A 251 -11.10 -5.86 6.27
C ILE A 251 -11.47 -6.95 5.27
N VAL A 252 -12.28 -7.92 5.67
CA VAL A 252 -12.60 -9.10 4.84
C VAL A 252 -13.66 -8.81 3.79
N SER A 253 -14.71 -8.06 4.12
CA SER A 253 -15.90 -7.90 3.27
C SER A 253 -16.17 -6.48 2.79
N GLY A 254 -15.39 -5.51 3.22
CA GLY A 254 -15.74 -4.08 3.08
C GLY A 254 -15.91 -3.56 1.66
N SER A 255 -15.11 -4.04 0.70
CA SER A 255 -15.15 -3.54 -0.68
C SER A 255 -15.52 -4.60 -1.72
N THR A 256 -15.55 -5.87 -1.34
CA THR A 256 -15.66 -7.00 -2.28
C THR A 256 -16.92 -7.79 -1.97
N GLN A 257 -18.03 -7.45 -2.63
CA GLN A 257 -19.32 -8.12 -2.46
C GLN A 257 -19.87 -8.57 -3.80
N ILE A 258 -20.53 -9.74 -3.81
CA ILE A 258 -21.31 -10.19 -4.96
C ILE A 258 -22.37 -9.15 -5.27
N THR A 259 -22.51 -8.78 -6.53
CA THR A 259 -23.54 -7.83 -6.97
C THR A 259 -24.94 -8.36 -6.68
N ARG A 260 -25.85 -7.47 -6.31
CA ARG A 260 -27.29 -7.76 -6.16
C ARG A 260 -28.12 -7.16 -7.30
N SER A 261 -27.49 -6.42 -8.22
CA SER A 261 -28.18 -5.83 -9.38
C SER A 261 -28.57 -6.94 -10.37
N PRO A 262 -29.86 -7.04 -10.76
CA PRO A 262 -30.31 -8.04 -11.74
C PRO A 262 -29.53 -7.99 -13.06
N ASP A 263 -29.27 -6.79 -13.58
CA ASP A 263 -28.54 -6.61 -14.82
C ASP A 263 -27.11 -7.14 -14.73
N ARG A 264 -26.45 -6.85 -13.61
CA ARG A 264 -25.06 -7.30 -13.36
C ARG A 264 -25.00 -8.81 -13.11
N LEU A 265 -26.00 -9.39 -12.48
CA LEU A 265 -26.12 -10.85 -12.33
C LEU A 265 -26.34 -11.49 -13.68
N ARG A 266 -27.17 -10.89 -14.55
CA ARG A 266 -27.38 -11.36 -15.93
C ARG A 266 -26.09 -11.31 -16.75
N ILE A 267 -25.26 -10.28 -16.59
CA ILE A 267 -23.95 -10.20 -17.23
C ILE A 267 -23.07 -11.37 -16.78
N ALA A 268 -22.99 -11.66 -15.47
CA ALA A 268 -22.23 -12.77 -14.93
C ALA A 268 -22.67 -14.12 -15.50
N GLU A 269 -23.99 -14.36 -15.61
CA GLU A 269 -24.57 -15.55 -16.22
C GLU A 269 -24.18 -15.68 -17.69
N LEU A 270 -24.29 -14.58 -18.46
CA LEU A 270 -23.95 -14.57 -19.88
C LEU A 270 -22.46 -14.83 -20.12
N ILE A 271 -21.57 -14.32 -19.25
CA ILE A 271 -20.13 -14.62 -19.29
C ILE A 271 -19.91 -16.13 -19.10
N ALA A 272 -20.53 -16.73 -18.09
CA ALA A 272 -20.39 -18.16 -17.82
C ALA A 272 -20.88 -19.00 -19.00
N ARG A 273 -22.03 -18.65 -19.58
CA ARG A 273 -22.56 -19.30 -20.77
C ARG A 273 -21.60 -19.18 -21.96
N PHE A 274 -21.14 -17.96 -22.26
CA PHE A 274 -20.18 -17.73 -23.34
C PHE A 274 -18.91 -18.58 -23.20
N LEU A 275 -18.30 -18.59 -22.01
CA LEU A 275 -17.08 -19.37 -21.77
C LEU A 275 -17.29 -20.88 -21.90
N ARG A 276 -18.47 -21.37 -21.52
CA ARG A 276 -18.87 -22.76 -21.69
C ARG A 276 -19.04 -23.10 -23.18
N ASP A 277 -19.85 -22.30 -23.88
CA ASP A 277 -20.17 -22.53 -25.31
C ASP A 277 -18.93 -22.39 -26.20
N ALA A 278 -17.98 -21.54 -25.81
CA ALA A 278 -16.68 -21.41 -26.46
C ALA A 278 -15.67 -22.54 -26.10
N GLY A 279 -16.06 -23.51 -25.27
CA GLY A 279 -15.18 -24.61 -24.86
C GLY A 279 -14.00 -24.20 -23.99
N ILE A 280 -14.02 -22.99 -23.42
CA ILE A 280 -12.96 -22.49 -22.52
C ILE A 280 -13.11 -23.11 -21.13
N MET A 281 -14.35 -23.22 -20.63
CA MET A 281 -14.65 -23.86 -19.35
C MET A 281 -14.53 -25.39 -19.48
N ARG A 282 -13.44 -25.93 -19.03
CA ARG A 282 -13.16 -27.38 -19.00
C ARG A 282 -12.43 -27.73 -17.72
N ASN A 283 -12.46 -29.00 -17.32
CA ASN A 283 -11.73 -29.42 -16.13
C ASN A 283 -10.26 -29.04 -16.21
N GLY A 284 -9.76 -28.38 -15.18
CA GLY A 284 -8.36 -27.93 -15.09
C GLY A 284 -8.08 -26.62 -15.84
N PHE A 285 -9.09 -25.87 -16.34
CA PHE A 285 -8.82 -24.53 -16.87
C PHE A 285 -8.40 -23.59 -15.72
N SER A 286 -7.47 -22.68 -16.04
CA SER A 286 -6.99 -21.68 -15.11
C SER A 286 -7.67 -20.35 -15.36
N PHE A 287 -8.18 -19.72 -14.31
CA PHE A 287 -8.79 -18.39 -14.41
C PHE A 287 -8.53 -17.58 -13.14
N GLN A 288 -8.73 -16.27 -13.24
CA GLN A 288 -8.69 -15.36 -12.12
C GLN A 288 -9.96 -14.49 -12.12
N ALA A 289 -10.68 -14.46 -11.01
CA ALA A 289 -11.76 -13.53 -10.79
C ALA A 289 -11.20 -12.18 -10.30
N GLY A 290 -11.66 -11.08 -10.88
CA GLY A 290 -11.41 -9.75 -10.34
C GLY A 290 -12.23 -9.51 -9.07
N SER A 291 -11.87 -8.50 -8.28
CA SER A 291 -12.57 -8.15 -7.03
C SER A 291 -13.92 -7.43 -7.23
N GLY A 292 -14.40 -7.31 -8.45
CA GLY A 292 -15.68 -6.67 -8.77
C GLY A 292 -16.88 -7.56 -8.52
N GLY A 293 -18.04 -6.97 -8.19
CA GLY A 293 -19.25 -7.71 -7.85
C GLY A 293 -19.79 -8.61 -8.98
N ILE A 294 -19.52 -8.30 -10.25
CA ILE A 294 -19.87 -9.14 -11.41
C ILE A 294 -18.94 -10.37 -11.47
N ALA A 295 -17.64 -10.17 -11.27
CA ALA A 295 -16.67 -11.25 -11.30
C ALA A 295 -16.94 -12.26 -10.18
N LEU A 296 -17.23 -11.78 -8.97
CA LEU A 296 -17.63 -12.66 -7.85
C LEU A 296 -18.95 -13.38 -8.08
N ALA A 297 -19.93 -12.72 -8.76
CA ALA A 297 -21.16 -13.38 -9.15
C ALA A 297 -20.93 -14.49 -10.18
N PHE A 298 -19.98 -14.28 -11.10
CA PHE A 298 -19.59 -15.28 -12.09
C PHE A 298 -19.10 -16.57 -11.43
N ASP A 299 -18.35 -16.51 -10.33
CA ASP A 299 -17.86 -17.68 -9.61
C ASP A 299 -19.00 -18.63 -9.17
N SER A 300 -20.20 -18.07 -8.94
CA SER A 300 -21.39 -18.86 -8.59
C SER A 300 -21.89 -19.74 -9.74
N TYR A 301 -21.51 -19.45 -10.97
CA TYR A 301 -21.88 -20.18 -12.18
C TYR A 301 -20.84 -21.20 -12.64
N LEU A 302 -19.74 -21.36 -11.89
CA LEU A 302 -18.68 -22.32 -12.18
C LEU A 302 -18.98 -23.74 -11.64
N LYS A 303 -20.13 -23.94 -11.02
CA LYS A 303 -20.55 -25.20 -10.42
C LYS A 303 -21.10 -26.17 -11.46
#